data_97ef0002ca3b7d015fc5b251040a8870
#
_entry.id   97ef0002ca3b7d015fc5b251040a8870
#
_cell.length_a   1.000
_cell.length_b   1.000
_cell.length_c   1.000
_cell.angle_alpha   90.00
_cell.angle_beta   90.00
_cell.angle_gamma   90.00
#
_symmetry.space_group_name_H-M   'P 1'
#
loop_
_entity.id
_entity.type
_entity.pdbx_description
1 polymer ?
#
loop_
_entity_poly.entity_id
_entity_poly.type
_entity_poly.pdbx_seq_one_letter_code
_entity_poly.pdbx_strand_id
1 'polypeptide(L)'
;AMYTLALTALETVPSHALPAALSMFNATAREVCEGQQSDMAFETRDAVAVPEYMEMIRLKTSVLLAASAAMGAMCAGSSNERVKSWYSFGLNIGLAFQIQDDLLDTFGESGTTGKQVGGDILADKKTLLWLTTMEQKAGRDILTHWSQVPSPTTQEEMTSKIEAVRHAMVAAGADKKAQERMATHAEMALNSLSELGLSGADAGWFEALAEHVVSRTH
;
A
#
# COMPACT_ATOMS: atom_id res chain seq x y z
N ALA A 1 7.48 -16.06 -17.33
CA ALA A 1 8.40 -16.85 -16.48
C ALA A 1 8.00 -16.80 -15.01
N MET A 2 7.87 -15.65 -14.35
CA MET A 2 7.54 -15.54 -12.90
C MET A 2 6.22 -16.20 -12.52
N TYR A 3 5.15 -15.97 -13.30
CA TYR A 3 3.86 -16.58 -13.05
C TYR A 3 3.90 -18.11 -13.15
N THR A 4 4.65 -18.66 -14.12
CA THR A 4 4.84 -20.11 -14.27
C THR A 4 5.59 -20.71 -13.08
N LEU A 5 6.63 -20.03 -12.59
CA LEU A 5 7.36 -20.46 -11.39
C LEU A 5 6.48 -20.45 -10.13
N ALA A 6 5.61 -19.44 -10.00
CA ALA A 6 4.66 -19.38 -8.89
C ALA A 6 3.65 -20.55 -8.93
N LEU A 7 3.18 -20.94 -10.13
CA LEU A 7 2.34 -22.14 -10.29
C LEU A 7 3.10 -23.42 -9.90
N THR A 8 4.38 -23.53 -10.25
CA THR A 8 5.20 -24.69 -9.82
C THR A 8 5.29 -24.79 -8.29
N ALA A 9 5.38 -23.64 -7.58
CA ALA A 9 5.38 -23.64 -6.13
C ALA A 9 4.07 -24.21 -5.53
N LEU A 10 2.94 -24.06 -6.21
CA LEU A 10 1.66 -24.64 -5.76
C LEU A 10 1.64 -26.20 -5.83
N GLU A 11 2.52 -26.82 -6.59
CA GLU A 11 2.63 -28.29 -6.62
C GLU A 11 3.04 -28.88 -5.27
N THR A 12 3.65 -28.08 -4.41
CA THR A 12 4.09 -28.50 -3.05
C THR A 12 3.00 -28.29 -1.98
N VAL A 13 1.88 -27.66 -2.34
CA VAL A 13 0.76 -27.41 -1.41
C VAL A 13 0.10 -28.75 -1.02
N PRO A 14 -0.20 -28.98 0.28
CA PRO A 14 -0.90 -30.18 0.71
C PRO A 14 -2.21 -30.39 -0.05
N SER A 15 -2.53 -31.65 -0.40
CA SER A 15 -3.67 -32.00 -1.23
C SER A 15 -5.01 -31.48 -0.70
N HIS A 16 -5.17 -31.41 0.63
CA HIS A 16 -6.38 -30.86 1.27
C HIS A 16 -6.56 -29.36 1.02
N ALA A 17 -5.48 -28.60 0.85
CA ALA A 17 -5.51 -27.15 0.65
C ALA A 17 -5.42 -26.75 -0.83
N LEU A 18 -4.91 -27.62 -1.70
CA LEU A 18 -4.58 -27.28 -3.09
C LEU A 18 -5.74 -26.65 -3.88
N PRO A 19 -7.00 -27.15 -3.87
CA PRO A 19 -8.07 -26.52 -4.63
C PRO A 19 -8.37 -25.09 -4.19
N ALA A 20 -8.40 -24.83 -2.88
CA ALA A 20 -8.66 -23.51 -2.31
C ALA A 20 -7.47 -22.55 -2.56
N ALA A 21 -6.24 -23.04 -2.38
CA ALA A 21 -5.02 -22.29 -2.63
C ALA A 21 -4.90 -21.88 -4.11
N LEU A 22 -5.18 -22.79 -5.04
CA LEU A 22 -5.16 -22.50 -6.48
C LEU A 22 -6.24 -21.47 -6.87
N SER A 23 -7.43 -21.57 -6.30
CA SER A 23 -8.51 -20.60 -6.52
C SER A 23 -8.11 -19.22 -6.01
N MET A 24 -7.55 -19.13 -4.79
CA MET A 24 -7.08 -17.88 -4.20
C MET A 24 -5.93 -17.30 -5.01
N PHE A 25 -4.94 -18.09 -5.40
CA PHE A 25 -3.82 -17.65 -6.22
C PHE A 25 -4.28 -17.01 -7.54
N ASN A 26 -5.19 -17.68 -8.27
CA ASN A 26 -5.69 -17.15 -9.54
C ASN A 26 -6.50 -15.86 -9.38
N ALA A 27 -7.34 -15.77 -8.33
CA ALA A 27 -8.07 -14.55 -8.01
C ALA A 27 -7.12 -13.40 -7.69
N THR A 28 -6.15 -13.65 -6.79
CA THR A 28 -5.15 -12.65 -6.39
C THR A 28 -4.28 -12.19 -7.57
N ALA A 29 -3.83 -13.11 -8.42
CA ALA A 29 -3.02 -12.77 -9.59
C ALA A 29 -3.78 -11.83 -10.54
N ARG A 30 -5.08 -12.09 -10.75
CA ARG A 30 -5.95 -11.20 -11.53
C ARG A 30 -6.10 -9.84 -10.86
N GLU A 31 -6.40 -9.80 -9.56
CA GLU A 31 -6.56 -8.57 -8.79
C GLU A 31 -5.30 -7.70 -8.84
N VAL A 32 -4.11 -8.29 -8.71
CA VAL A 32 -2.83 -7.56 -8.84
C VAL A 32 -2.68 -6.95 -10.23
N CYS A 33 -3.04 -7.68 -11.29
CA CYS A 33 -3.02 -7.13 -12.66
C CYS A 33 -4.01 -5.98 -12.82
N GLU A 34 -5.23 -6.10 -12.30
CA GLU A 34 -6.26 -5.05 -12.32
C GLU A 34 -5.80 -3.81 -11.53
N GLY A 35 -5.16 -4.01 -10.37
CA GLY A 35 -4.57 -2.93 -9.58
C GLY A 35 -3.44 -2.20 -10.31
N GLN A 36 -2.55 -2.93 -10.97
CA GLN A 36 -1.49 -2.34 -11.79
C GLN A 36 -2.04 -1.58 -13.00
N GLN A 37 -3.09 -2.10 -13.63
CA GLN A 37 -3.76 -1.41 -14.73
C GLN A 37 -4.42 -0.11 -14.26
N SER A 38 -5.03 -0.11 -13.08
CA SER A 38 -5.62 1.08 -12.47
C SER A 38 -4.57 2.14 -12.14
N ASP A 39 -3.43 1.73 -11.58
CA ASP A 39 -2.30 2.60 -11.28
C ASP A 39 -1.80 3.32 -12.56
N MET A 40 -1.56 2.58 -13.63
CA MET A 40 -1.16 3.14 -14.93
C MET A 40 -2.24 4.06 -15.53
N ALA A 41 -3.52 3.69 -15.41
CA ALA A 41 -4.62 4.51 -15.91
C ALA A 41 -4.73 5.85 -15.15
N PHE A 42 -4.37 5.89 -13.86
CA PHE A 42 -4.39 7.12 -13.08
C PHE A 42 -3.38 8.17 -13.55
N GLU A 43 -2.29 7.76 -14.21
CA GLU A 43 -1.30 8.70 -14.78
C GLU A 43 -1.94 9.68 -15.77
N THR A 44 -2.89 9.19 -16.58
CA THR A 44 -3.52 9.95 -17.68
C THR A 44 -4.91 10.50 -17.35
N ARG A 45 -5.49 10.14 -16.21
CA ARG A 45 -6.81 10.63 -15.79
C ARG A 45 -6.70 12.01 -15.18
N ASP A 46 -7.61 12.91 -15.54
CA ASP A 46 -7.68 14.27 -14.96
C ASP A 46 -8.11 14.24 -13.49
N ALA A 47 -8.99 13.32 -13.11
CA ALA A 47 -9.50 13.18 -11.75
C ALA A 47 -9.51 11.73 -11.29
N VAL A 48 -9.08 11.52 -10.06
CA VAL A 48 -9.16 10.27 -9.32
C VAL A 48 -9.72 10.58 -7.95
N ALA A 49 -10.63 9.75 -7.44
CA ALA A 49 -11.18 9.91 -6.09
C ALA A 49 -10.39 9.07 -5.08
N VAL A 50 -10.35 9.51 -3.81
CA VAL A 50 -9.70 8.75 -2.73
C VAL A 50 -10.17 7.30 -2.64
N PRO A 51 -11.48 6.95 -2.76
CA PRO A 51 -11.90 5.55 -2.79
C PRO A 51 -11.30 4.73 -3.94
N GLU A 52 -11.11 5.34 -5.12
CA GLU A 52 -10.49 4.66 -6.28
C GLU A 52 -9.01 4.37 -6.01
N TYR A 53 -8.29 5.33 -5.40
CA TYR A 53 -6.92 5.14 -4.97
C TYR A 53 -6.81 4.00 -3.94
N MET A 54 -7.68 3.99 -2.91
CA MET A 54 -7.68 2.95 -1.89
C MET A 54 -7.96 1.56 -2.49
N GLU A 55 -8.84 1.47 -3.47
CA GLU A 55 -9.10 0.22 -4.18
C GLU A 55 -7.91 -0.20 -5.03
N MET A 56 -7.26 0.73 -5.72
CA MET A 56 -6.06 0.46 -6.51
C MET A 56 -4.93 -0.12 -5.64
N ILE A 57 -4.60 0.48 -4.48
CA ILE A 57 -3.56 -0.04 -3.58
C ILE A 57 -3.98 -1.35 -2.91
N ARG A 58 -5.29 -1.56 -2.65
CA ARG A 58 -5.81 -2.83 -2.20
C ARG A 58 -5.49 -3.94 -3.21
N LEU A 59 -5.81 -3.71 -4.46
CA LEU A 59 -5.59 -4.67 -5.55
C LEU A 59 -4.11 -4.87 -5.86
N LYS A 60 -3.35 -3.77 -6.01
CA LYS A 60 -1.96 -3.83 -6.46
C LYS A 60 -1.01 -4.42 -5.40
N THR A 61 -1.24 -4.11 -4.12
CA THR A 61 -0.30 -4.42 -3.03
C THR A 61 -0.92 -5.37 -2.00
N SER A 62 -2.09 -5.02 -1.44
CA SER A 62 -2.58 -5.65 -0.22
C SER A 62 -3.09 -7.07 -0.41
N VAL A 63 -3.76 -7.35 -1.54
CA VAL A 63 -4.32 -8.69 -1.80
C VAL A 63 -3.26 -9.79 -1.86
N LEU A 64 -2.03 -9.46 -2.29
CA LEU A 64 -0.94 -10.42 -2.35
C LEU A 64 -0.46 -10.81 -0.94
N LEU A 65 -0.35 -9.84 -0.03
CA LEU A 65 -0.02 -10.12 1.38
C LEU A 65 -1.15 -10.89 2.05
N ALA A 66 -2.40 -10.51 1.80
CA ALA A 66 -3.59 -11.19 2.30
C ALA A 66 -3.64 -12.66 1.88
N ALA A 67 -3.45 -12.91 0.58
CA ALA A 67 -3.45 -14.27 0.03
C ALA A 67 -2.27 -15.10 0.59
N SER A 68 -1.09 -14.49 0.75
CA SER A 68 0.08 -15.18 1.30
C SER A 68 -0.18 -15.67 2.73
N ALA A 69 -0.73 -14.81 3.60
CA ALA A 69 -1.07 -15.18 4.97
C ALA A 69 -2.18 -16.24 5.02
N ALA A 70 -3.25 -16.08 4.23
CA ALA A 70 -4.36 -17.00 4.17
C ALA A 70 -3.96 -18.38 3.61
N MET A 71 -3.15 -18.40 2.55
CA MET A 71 -2.67 -19.68 1.96
C MET A 71 -1.75 -20.42 2.93
N GLY A 72 -0.91 -19.73 3.70
CA GLY A 72 -0.13 -20.33 4.78
C GLY A 72 -1.04 -21.02 5.81
N ALA A 73 -2.12 -20.36 6.23
CA ALA A 73 -3.10 -20.92 7.14
C ALA A 73 -3.85 -22.12 6.54
N MET A 74 -4.20 -22.08 5.24
CA MET A 74 -4.80 -23.23 4.53
C MET A 74 -3.87 -24.44 4.52
N CYS A 75 -2.57 -24.23 4.22
CA CYS A 75 -1.59 -25.30 4.22
C CYS A 75 -1.40 -25.94 5.60
N ALA A 76 -1.54 -25.14 6.66
CA ALA A 76 -1.51 -25.60 8.04
C ALA A 76 -2.81 -26.31 8.50
N GLY A 77 -3.83 -26.43 7.64
CA GLY A 77 -5.11 -27.07 7.97
C GLY A 77 -5.99 -26.23 8.91
N SER A 78 -5.85 -24.92 8.91
CA SER A 78 -6.66 -24.01 9.71
C SER A 78 -8.14 -24.03 9.28
N SER A 79 -9.04 -23.71 10.22
CA SER A 79 -10.47 -23.51 9.88
C SER A 79 -10.67 -22.32 8.94
N ASN A 80 -11.81 -22.31 8.24
CA ASN A 80 -12.15 -21.23 7.32
C ASN A 80 -12.22 -19.86 8.01
N GLU A 81 -12.65 -19.80 9.27
CA GLU A 81 -12.69 -18.58 10.08
C GLU A 81 -11.26 -18.04 10.29
N ARG A 82 -10.33 -18.92 10.71
CA ARG A 82 -8.93 -18.53 10.89
C ARG A 82 -8.27 -18.11 9.58
N VAL A 83 -8.58 -18.78 8.46
CA VAL A 83 -8.11 -18.38 7.14
C VAL A 83 -8.58 -16.96 6.78
N LYS A 84 -9.84 -16.63 7.09
CA LYS A 84 -10.38 -15.26 6.88
C LYS A 84 -9.69 -14.22 7.75
N SER A 85 -9.44 -14.52 9.03
CA SER A 85 -8.74 -13.59 9.93
C SER A 85 -7.29 -13.36 9.46
N TRP A 86 -6.60 -14.41 8.97
CA TRP A 86 -5.28 -14.26 8.33
C TRP A 86 -5.33 -13.42 7.05
N TYR A 87 -6.36 -13.61 6.22
CA TYR A 87 -6.56 -12.78 5.04
C TYR A 87 -6.78 -11.31 5.42
N SER A 88 -7.64 -11.05 6.41
CA SER A 88 -7.92 -9.70 6.91
C SER A 88 -6.67 -9.04 7.51
N PHE A 89 -5.87 -9.78 8.28
CA PHE A 89 -4.58 -9.32 8.78
C PHE A 89 -3.67 -8.85 7.64
N GLY A 90 -3.40 -9.73 6.66
CA GLY A 90 -2.51 -9.41 5.54
C GLY A 90 -3.03 -8.27 4.66
N LEU A 91 -4.36 -8.18 4.46
CA LEU A 91 -4.98 -7.11 3.70
C LEU A 91 -4.74 -5.74 4.35
N ASN A 92 -4.97 -5.63 5.65
CA ASN A 92 -4.83 -4.39 6.38
C ASN A 92 -3.36 -3.99 6.58
N ILE A 93 -2.47 -4.94 6.81
CA ILE A 93 -1.02 -4.67 6.80
C ILE A 93 -0.58 -4.13 5.43
N GLY A 94 -1.07 -4.70 4.33
CA GLY A 94 -0.75 -4.24 2.98
C GLY A 94 -1.21 -2.81 2.71
N LEU A 95 -2.41 -2.44 3.17
CA LEU A 95 -2.93 -1.07 3.06
C LEU A 95 -2.11 -0.09 3.90
N ALA A 96 -1.81 -0.43 5.15
CA ALA A 96 -0.97 0.39 6.01
C ALA A 96 0.44 0.57 5.42
N PHE A 97 1.02 -0.51 4.89
CA PHE A 97 2.34 -0.50 4.24
C PHE A 97 2.39 0.45 3.04
N GLN A 98 1.38 0.42 2.16
CA GLN A 98 1.37 1.28 0.98
C GLN A 98 1.20 2.75 1.34
N ILE A 99 0.33 3.06 2.32
CA ILE A 99 0.16 4.44 2.81
C ILE A 99 1.46 4.94 3.45
N GLN A 100 2.16 4.09 4.20
CA GLN A 100 3.47 4.42 4.77
C GLN A 100 4.53 4.65 3.68
N ASP A 101 4.51 3.85 2.60
CA ASP A 101 5.43 4.02 1.47
C ASP A 101 5.25 5.40 0.81
N ASP A 102 4.00 5.82 0.57
CA ASP A 102 3.68 7.15 0.04
C ASP A 102 4.12 8.29 0.98
N LEU A 103 3.95 8.10 2.30
CA LEU A 103 4.43 9.06 3.31
C LEU A 103 5.95 9.17 3.30
N LEU A 104 6.65 8.04 3.19
CA LEU A 104 8.11 8.00 3.15
C LEU A 104 8.68 8.58 1.86
N ASP A 105 8.06 8.29 0.70
CA ASP A 105 8.47 8.92 -0.56
C ASP A 105 8.32 10.44 -0.46
N THR A 106 7.23 10.92 0.13
CA THR A 106 6.95 12.35 0.23
C THR A 106 7.77 13.04 1.31
N PHE A 107 7.87 12.49 2.53
CA PHE A 107 8.39 13.18 3.72
C PHE A 107 9.63 12.52 4.33
N GLY A 108 10.11 11.40 3.80
CA GLY A 108 11.29 10.71 4.31
C GLY A 108 12.58 11.54 4.18
N GLU A 109 13.63 11.09 4.86
CA GLU A 109 14.94 11.73 4.79
C GLU A 109 15.76 11.21 3.61
N SER A 110 16.41 12.12 2.89
CA SER A 110 17.29 11.77 1.77
C SER A 110 18.54 11.06 2.29
N GLY A 111 18.83 9.86 1.78
CA GLY A 111 20.08 9.14 2.05
C GLY A 111 19.95 7.80 2.75
N THR A 112 18.82 7.47 3.36
CA THR A 112 18.60 6.20 4.04
C THR A 112 18.09 5.07 3.14
N THR A 113 17.31 5.40 2.09
CA THR A 113 16.67 4.40 1.21
C THR A 113 17.36 4.18 -0.12
N GLY A 114 18.39 4.98 -0.46
CA GLY A 114 19.00 4.96 -1.80
C GLY A 114 18.08 5.45 -2.93
N LYS A 115 16.81 5.81 -2.61
CA LYS A 115 15.85 6.44 -3.53
C LYS A 115 15.87 7.95 -3.34
N GLN A 116 15.60 8.68 -4.42
CA GLN A 116 15.38 10.12 -4.37
C GLN A 116 14.02 10.36 -3.71
N VAL A 117 14.00 11.02 -2.56
CA VAL A 117 12.76 11.40 -1.85
C VAL A 117 11.99 12.43 -2.68
N GLY A 118 10.67 12.28 -2.77
CA GLY A 118 9.81 13.13 -3.58
C GLY A 118 9.60 12.63 -5.01
N GLY A 119 9.94 11.39 -5.31
CA GLY A 119 9.73 10.77 -6.62
C GLY A 119 8.27 10.82 -7.06
N ASP A 120 7.34 10.52 -6.16
CA ASP A 120 5.90 10.57 -6.41
C ASP A 120 5.42 12.01 -6.71
N ILE A 121 6.01 13.02 -6.06
CA ILE A 121 5.73 14.45 -6.34
C ILE A 121 6.23 14.83 -7.73
N LEU A 122 7.44 14.44 -8.08
CA LEU A 122 8.03 14.76 -9.38
C LEU A 122 7.26 14.12 -10.53
N ALA A 123 6.69 12.93 -10.31
CA ALA A 123 5.87 12.20 -11.25
C ALA A 123 4.38 12.63 -11.26
N ASP A 124 3.98 13.62 -10.48
CA ASP A 124 2.58 14.06 -10.29
C ASP A 124 1.64 12.87 -9.96
N LYS A 125 2.17 11.90 -9.21
CA LYS A 125 1.46 10.67 -8.89
C LYS A 125 0.28 10.95 -7.95
N LYS A 126 -0.87 10.41 -8.29
CA LYS A 126 -2.13 10.61 -7.57
C LYS A 126 -2.22 9.72 -6.34
N THR A 127 -1.31 9.96 -5.37
CA THR A 127 -1.29 9.29 -4.07
C THR A 127 -2.40 9.79 -3.15
N LEU A 128 -2.58 9.14 -2.00
CA LEU A 128 -3.52 9.62 -0.96
C LEU A 128 -3.22 11.07 -0.54
N LEU A 129 -1.94 11.42 -0.43
CA LEU A 129 -1.49 12.76 -0.07
C LEU A 129 -1.89 13.79 -1.13
N TRP A 130 -1.64 13.48 -2.39
CA TRP A 130 -2.02 14.33 -3.52
C TRP A 130 -3.52 14.54 -3.58
N LEU A 131 -4.31 13.46 -3.54
CA LEU A 131 -5.77 13.51 -3.65
C LEU A 131 -6.41 14.28 -2.49
N THR A 132 -5.92 14.07 -1.27
CA THR A 132 -6.40 14.81 -0.09
C THR A 132 -6.10 16.30 -0.22
N THR A 133 -4.93 16.66 -0.77
CA THR A 133 -4.55 18.06 -0.99
C THR A 133 -5.42 18.73 -2.06
N MET A 134 -5.82 17.98 -3.09
CA MET A 134 -6.72 18.45 -4.15
C MET A 134 -8.15 18.77 -3.65
N GLU A 135 -8.58 18.25 -2.51
CA GLU A 135 -9.88 18.57 -1.92
C GLU A 135 -9.96 20.04 -1.47
N GLN A 136 -8.84 20.65 -1.09
CA GLN A 136 -8.78 22.04 -0.64
C GLN A 136 -8.36 22.98 -1.77
N LYS A 137 -9.03 24.14 -1.90
CA LYS A 137 -8.80 25.08 -3.00
C LYS A 137 -7.33 25.53 -3.08
N ALA A 138 -6.76 25.95 -1.96
CA ALA A 138 -5.36 26.45 -1.94
C ALA A 138 -4.36 25.37 -2.35
N GLY A 139 -4.54 24.13 -1.87
CA GLY A 139 -3.73 22.98 -2.26
C GLY A 139 -3.89 22.66 -3.74
N ARG A 140 -5.12 22.63 -4.22
CA ARG A 140 -5.45 22.38 -5.64
C ARG A 140 -4.76 23.39 -6.56
N ASP A 141 -4.81 24.68 -6.22
CA ASP A 141 -4.20 25.74 -7.04
C ASP A 141 -2.66 25.52 -7.19
N ILE A 142 -2.00 25.10 -6.09
CA ILE A 142 -0.55 24.80 -6.11
C ILE A 142 -0.27 23.53 -6.93
N LEU A 143 -0.99 22.44 -6.70
CA LEU A 143 -0.80 21.17 -7.42
C LEU A 143 -1.07 21.34 -8.92
N THR A 144 -2.14 22.06 -9.28
CA THR A 144 -2.47 22.35 -10.67
C THR A 144 -1.40 23.21 -11.33
N HIS A 145 -0.88 24.21 -10.63
CA HIS A 145 0.23 25.02 -11.16
C HIS A 145 1.44 24.14 -11.53
N TRP A 146 1.89 23.29 -10.60
CA TRP A 146 3.06 22.44 -10.83
C TRP A 146 2.86 21.35 -11.86
N SER A 147 1.65 20.84 -12.05
CA SER A 147 1.34 19.87 -13.10
C SER A 147 1.26 20.48 -14.51
N GLN A 148 1.12 21.81 -14.62
CA GLN A 148 1.13 22.55 -15.88
C GLN A 148 2.50 23.10 -16.28
N VAL A 149 3.45 23.15 -15.33
CA VAL A 149 4.83 23.54 -15.59
C VAL A 149 5.57 22.36 -16.25
N PRO A 150 6.46 22.60 -17.22
CA PRO A 150 7.32 21.54 -17.77
C PRO A 150 8.05 20.79 -16.66
N SER A 151 8.23 19.48 -16.86
CA SER A 151 8.94 18.64 -15.88
C SER A 151 10.30 19.26 -15.53
N PRO A 152 10.63 19.37 -14.23
CA PRO A 152 11.88 19.98 -13.78
C PRO A 152 13.08 19.20 -14.33
N THR A 153 14.08 19.93 -14.81
CA THR A 153 15.29 19.37 -15.44
C THR A 153 16.53 19.57 -14.60
N THR A 154 16.50 20.57 -13.71
CA THR A 154 17.62 20.88 -12.80
C THR A 154 17.29 20.45 -11.37
N GLN A 155 18.33 20.19 -10.57
CA GLN A 155 18.17 19.86 -9.15
C GLN A 155 17.44 20.96 -8.36
N GLU A 156 17.67 22.22 -8.72
CA GLU A 156 17.04 23.37 -8.08
C GLU A 156 15.53 23.43 -8.37
N GLU A 157 15.12 23.18 -9.62
CA GLU A 157 13.71 23.11 -10.01
C GLU A 157 13.01 21.91 -9.33
N MET A 158 13.67 20.74 -9.26
CA MET A 158 13.14 19.56 -8.56
C MET A 158 12.90 19.85 -7.08
N THR A 159 13.88 20.44 -6.42
CA THR A 159 13.78 20.81 -5.00
C THR A 159 12.65 21.81 -4.78
N SER A 160 12.55 22.84 -5.63
CA SER A 160 11.50 23.86 -5.54
C SER A 160 10.09 23.26 -5.67
N LYS A 161 9.89 22.33 -6.65
CA LYS A 161 8.62 21.62 -6.80
C LYS A 161 8.29 20.77 -5.56
N ILE A 162 9.25 19.99 -5.09
CA ILE A 162 9.07 19.10 -3.93
C ILE A 162 8.70 19.91 -2.69
N GLU A 163 9.42 20.99 -2.39
CA GLU A 163 9.15 21.84 -1.22
C GLU A 163 7.77 22.51 -1.29
N ALA A 164 7.43 23.10 -2.43
CA ALA A 164 6.14 23.77 -2.62
C ALA A 164 4.97 22.79 -2.45
N VAL A 165 5.07 21.60 -3.04
CA VAL A 165 4.01 20.58 -2.96
C VAL A 165 3.92 20.00 -1.55
N ARG A 166 5.05 19.71 -0.87
CA ARG A 166 5.05 19.28 0.54
C ARG A 166 4.37 20.28 1.46
N HIS A 167 4.71 21.57 1.31
CA HIS A 167 4.07 22.62 2.09
C HIS A 167 2.55 22.67 1.86
N ALA A 168 2.10 22.51 0.62
CA ALA A 168 0.68 22.45 0.30
C ALA A 168 0.00 21.23 0.93
N MET A 169 0.65 20.05 0.92
CA MET A 169 0.14 18.81 1.54
C MET A 169 0.01 18.97 3.06
N VAL A 170 1.01 19.53 3.72
CA VAL A 170 0.98 19.79 5.18
C VAL A 170 -0.10 20.83 5.51
N ALA A 171 -0.18 21.92 4.75
CA ALA A 171 -1.20 22.95 4.96
C ALA A 171 -2.64 22.41 4.76
N ALA A 172 -2.82 21.41 3.89
CA ALA A 172 -4.08 20.71 3.68
C ALA A 172 -4.36 19.63 4.76
N GLY A 173 -3.40 19.32 5.62
CA GLY A 173 -3.48 18.25 6.62
C GLY A 173 -3.47 16.84 5.98
N ALA A 174 -2.95 16.71 4.77
CA ALA A 174 -2.91 15.45 4.04
C ALA A 174 -1.99 14.42 4.72
N ASP A 175 -0.88 14.86 5.28
CA ASP A 175 0.04 14.09 6.09
C ASP A 175 -0.65 13.43 7.29
N LYS A 176 -1.41 14.21 8.06
CA LYS A 176 -2.15 13.73 9.24
C LYS A 176 -3.25 12.74 8.85
N LYS A 177 -4.03 13.06 7.82
CA LYS A 177 -5.09 12.15 7.33
C LYS A 177 -4.52 10.83 6.82
N ALA A 178 -3.36 10.85 6.16
CA ALA A 178 -2.68 9.64 5.73
C ALA A 178 -2.18 8.81 6.93
N GLN A 179 -1.55 9.46 7.92
CA GLN A 179 -1.12 8.81 9.16
C GLN A 179 -2.28 8.19 9.95
N GLU A 180 -3.40 8.90 10.09
CA GLU A 180 -4.60 8.39 10.76
C GLU A 180 -5.17 7.17 10.03
N ARG A 181 -5.23 7.20 8.71
CA ARG A 181 -5.71 6.08 7.90
C ARG A 181 -4.78 4.87 7.98
N MET A 182 -3.46 5.11 7.93
CA MET A 182 -2.45 4.07 8.13
C MET A 182 -2.60 3.41 9.50
N ALA A 183 -2.71 4.21 10.56
CA ALA A 183 -2.90 3.71 11.94
C ALA A 183 -4.20 2.89 12.07
N THR A 184 -5.30 3.34 11.46
CA THR A 184 -6.57 2.61 11.43
C THR A 184 -6.41 1.22 10.80
N HIS A 185 -5.71 1.10 9.67
CA HIS A 185 -5.47 -0.20 9.04
C HIS A 185 -4.54 -1.08 9.86
N ALA A 186 -3.52 -0.51 10.51
CA ALA A 186 -2.66 -1.27 11.43
C ALA A 186 -3.45 -1.82 12.63
N GLU A 187 -4.34 -1.02 13.22
CA GLU A 187 -5.23 -1.46 14.30
C GLU A 187 -6.19 -2.58 13.83
N MET A 188 -6.78 -2.45 12.64
CA MET A 188 -7.63 -3.49 12.05
C MET A 188 -6.86 -4.79 11.83
N ALA A 189 -5.59 -4.72 11.45
CA ALA A 189 -4.74 -5.90 11.33
C ALA A 189 -4.51 -6.55 12.70
N LEU A 190 -4.15 -5.79 13.72
CA LEU A 190 -3.95 -6.30 15.09
C LEU A 190 -5.24 -6.91 15.66
N ASN A 191 -6.40 -6.32 15.38
CA ASN A 191 -7.68 -6.88 15.77
C ASN A 191 -7.93 -8.24 15.10
N SER A 192 -7.64 -8.38 13.80
CA SER A 192 -7.73 -9.66 13.09
C SER A 192 -6.76 -10.69 13.66
N LEU A 193 -5.58 -10.26 14.12
CA LEU A 193 -4.60 -11.14 14.77
C LEU A 193 -5.08 -11.62 16.14
N SER A 194 -5.74 -10.74 16.92
CA SER A 194 -6.28 -11.11 18.22
C SER A 194 -7.38 -12.18 18.13
N GLU A 195 -8.20 -12.16 17.06
CA GLU A 195 -9.21 -13.19 16.78
C GLU A 195 -8.61 -14.58 16.54
N LEU A 196 -7.35 -14.65 16.13
CA LEU A 196 -6.64 -15.91 15.90
C LEU A 196 -6.28 -16.64 17.21
N GLY A 197 -6.32 -15.94 18.35
CA GLY A 197 -5.99 -16.53 19.64
C GLY A 197 -4.54 -17.02 19.72
N LEU A 198 -3.63 -16.33 19.00
CA LEU A 198 -2.20 -16.61 19.08
C LEU A 198 -1.66 -16.24 20.46
N SER A 199 -0.64 -16.91 20.91
CA SER A 199 -0.01 -16.64 22.22
C SER A 199 1.51 -16.70 22.14
N GLY A 200 2.16 -16.00 23.09
CA GLY A 200 3.61 -16.05 23.23
C GLY A 200 4.37 -15.50 22.03
N ALA A 201 5.44 -16.19 21.63
CA ALA A 201 6.36 -15.75 20.59
C ALA A 201 5.67 -15.63 19.20
N ASP A 202 4.68 -16.47 18.91
CA ASP A 202 3.99 -16.47 17.61
C ASP A 202 3.18 -15.18 17.40
N ALA A 203 2.47 -14.72 18.44
CA ALA A 203 1.77 -13.42 18.39
C ALA A 203 2.77 -12.27 18.24
N GLY A 204 3.83 -12.29 19.04
CA GLY A 204 4.85 -11.23 19.07
C GLY A 204 5.53 -10.96 17.72
N TRP A 205 5.73 -11.98 16.88
CA TRP A 205 6.28 -11.78 15.55
C TRP A 205 5.37 -10.97 14.62
N PHE A 206 4.07 -11.26 14.65
CA PHE A 206 3.10 -10.55 13.80
C PHE A 206 2.75 -9.17 14.33
N GLU A 207 2.73 -9.00 15.66
CA GLU A 207 2.60 -7.69 16.31
C GLU A 207 3.80 -6.79 15.94
N ALA A 208 5.02 -7.32 16.06
CA ALA A 208 6.24 -6.59 15.69
C ALA A 208 6.27 -6.25 14.19
N LEU A 209 5.75 -7.12 13.31
CA LEU A 209 5.60 -6.82 11.90
C LEU A 209 4.64 -5.64 11.68
N ALA A 210 3.49 -5.63 12.34
CA ALA A 210 2.53 -4.53 12.24
C ALA A 210 3.12 -3.22 12.74
N GLU A 211 3.79 -3.24 13.89
CA GLU A 211 4.49 -2.08 14.44
C GLU A 211 5.60 -1.57 13.49
N HIS A 212 6.39 -2.49 12.91
CA HIS A 212 7.46 -2.13 11.98
C HIS A 212 6.91 -1.42 10.74
N VAL A 213 5.78 -1.89 10.19
CA VAL A 213 5.15 -1.25 9.03
C VAL A 213 4.78 0.20 9.31
N VAL A 214 4.27 0.50 10.52
CA VAL A 214 3.80 1.85 10.90
C VAL A 214 4.96 2.74 11.35
N SER A 215 5.99 2.17 11.99
CA SER A 215 7.13 2.91 12.57
C SER A 215 8.32 3.05 11.64
N ARG A 216 8.29 2.41 10.48
CA ARG A 216 9.36 2.47 9.48
C ARG A 216 9.65 3.92 9.07
N THR A 217 10.92 4.32 9.18
CA THR A 217 11.40 5.66 8.79
C THR A 217 12.23 5.65 7.51
N HIS A 218 12.52 4.45 6.99
CA HIS A 218 13.34 4.22 5.78
C HIS A 218 13.05 2.84 5.16
#